data_b09d9546b8e91e8384be00220c7edadc
#
_entry.id   b09d9546b8e91e8384be00220c7edadc
#
_cell.length_a   1.000
_cell.length_b   1.000
_cell.length_c   1.000
_cell.angle_alpha   90.00
_cell.angle_beta   90.00
_cell.angle_gamma   90.00
#
_symmetry.space_group_name_H-M   'P 1'
#
loop_
_entity.id
_entity.type
_entity.pdbx_description
1 polymer ?
#
loop_
_entity_poly.entity_id
_entity_poly.type
_entity_poly.pdbx_seq_one_letter_code
_entity_poly.pdbx_strand_id
1 'polypeptide(L)'
;MRNSPILRFAPSPTGRLHLGNGFSALYTFDVARRLGGKLLLRIEDIDLDRCRPEYEVALLADLDWLGLTWERPVRRQSEHMDDCAAALARLNEEKLTYPCFCTRKQIASEIAAAASAPHGPDGALYPGTCRNLTDDERQGRREGGEAYAIRLDCAKARKRLSPGLSWYDRSRGKQLLNAELHGDVVLARKDIRTSYHLAVTVDDALQGVTRVTRGQDLFVSSHVHRSVSYTHLRAHETDSYLVCR
;
A
#
# COMPACT_ATOMS: atom_id res chain seq x y z
N MET A 1 -23.21 -18.20 -8.07
CA MET A 1 -21.91 -18.90 -8.10
C MET A 1 -20.94 -18.02 -7.33
N ARG A 2 -20.25 -18.51 -6.30
CA ARG A 2 -19.21 -17.73 -5.62
C ARG A 2 -17.99 -17.69 -6.56
N ASN A 3 -17.58 -16.50 -6.97
CA ASN A 3 -16.37 -16.35 -7.80
C ASN A 3 -15.17 -16.99 -7.08
N SER A 4 -14.33 -17.73 -7.83
CA SER A 4 -13.10 -18.30 -7.29
C SER A 4 -12.23 -17.19 -6.69
N PRO A 5 -11.68 -17.37 -5.49
CA PRO A 5 -10.86 -16.34 -4.87
C PRO A 5 -9.58 -16.08 -5.69
N ILE A 6 -9.19 -14.82 -5.72
CA ILE A 6 -7.96 -14.36 -6.38
C ILE A 6 -6.99 -13.91 -5.31
N LEU A 7 -5.81 -14.51 -5.32
CA LEU A 7 -4.68 -14.19 -4.45
C LEU A 7 -3.52 -13.64 -5.30
N ARG A 8 -2.55 -12.98 -4.68
CA ARG A 8 -1.32 -12.57 -5.34
C ARG A 8 -0.10 -12.82 -4.45
N PHE A 9 0.98 -13.25 -5.06
CA PHE A 9 2.34 -13.07 -4.55
C PHE A 9 2.94 -11.86 -5.26
N ALA A 10 3.45 -10.90 -4.50
CA ALA A 10 3.80 -9.57 -5.02
C ALA A 10 5.18 -9.12 -4.50
N PRO A 11 6.27 -9.74 -4.99
CA PRO A 11 7.63 -9.40 -4.57
C PRO A 11 8.17 -8.16 -5.28
N SER A 12 9.06 -7.42 -4.57
CA SER A 12 9.89 -6.37 -5.17
C SER A 12 11.25 -6.94 -5.55
N PRO A 13 11.72 -6.80 -6.81
CA PRO A 13 13.00 -7.37 -7.27
C PRO A 13 14.19 -6.48 -6.87
N THR A 14 14.35 -6.23 -5.56
CA THR A 14 15.44 -5.43 -4.97
C THR A 14 16.65 -6.26 -4.54
N GLY A 15 16.58 -7.57 -4.72
CA GLY A 15 17.58 -8.57 -4.38
C GLY A 15 17.10 -9.97 -4.72
N ARG A 16 17.93 -10.97 -4.46
CA ARG A 16 17.51 -12.39 -4.60
C ARG A 16 16.47 -12.75 -3.56
N LEU A 17 15.61 -13.74 -3.88
CA LEU A 17 14.66 -14.28 -2.89
C LEU A 17 15.42 -14.88 -1.72
N HIS A 18 14.95 -14.60 -0.52
CA HIS A 18 15.38 -15.28 0.70
C HIS A 18 14.30 -16.26 1.18
N LEU A 19 14.65 -17.07 2.17
CA LEU A 19 13.75 -18.12 2.69
C LEU A 19 12.36 -17.59 3.05
N GLY A 20 12.25 -16.38 3.62
CA GLY A 20 10.98 -15.77 3.97
C GLY A 20 10.10 -15.45 2.75
N ASN A 21 10.72 -14.98 1.65
CA ASN A 21 9.99 -14.77 0.39
C ASN A 21 9.52 -16.10 -0.21
N GLY A 22 10.39 -17.12 -0.24
CA GLY A 22 10.03 -18.45 -0.71
C GLY A 22 8.88 -19.08 0.10
N PHE A 23 8.94 -18.95 1.43
CA PHE A 23 7.85 -19.39 2.31
C PHE A 23 6.55 -18.65 2.01
N SER A 24 6.59 -17.32 1.86
CA SER A 24 5.41 -16.49 1.55
C SER A 24 4.80 -16.88 0.20
N ALA A 25 5.63 -17.14 -0.81
CA ALA A 25 5.18 -17.58 -2.13
C ALA A 25 4.49 -18.95 -2.06
N LEU A 26 5.14 -19.94 -1.45
CA LEU A 26 4.60 -21.30 -1.26
C LEU A 26 3.30 -21.28 -0.44
N TYR A 27 3.27 -20.50 0.63
CA TYR A 27 2.08 -20.36 1.46
C TYR A 27 0.91 -19.76 0.68
N THR A 28 1.16 -18.70 -0.09
CA THR A 28 0.12 -18.06 -0.92
C THR A 28 -0.41 -19.01 -1.98
N PHE A 29 0.48 -19.77 -2.63
CA PHE A 29 0.14 -20.77 -3.63
C PHE A 29 -0.72 -21.91 -3.02
N ASP A 30 -0.31 -22.43 -1.86
CA ASP A 30 -1.05 -23.49 -1.19
C ASP A 30 -2.46 -23.03 -0.76
N VAL A 31 -2.57 -21.79 -0.22
CA VAL A 31 -3.87 -21.19 0.12
C VAL A 31 -4.75 -21.04 -1.13
N ALA A 32 -4.20 -20.52 -2.24
CA ALA A 32 -4.94 -20.39 -3.49
C ALA A 32 -5.46 -21.75 -3.96
N ARG A 33 -4.60 -22.77 -3.99
CA ARG A 33 -4.95 -24.14 -4.39
C ARG A 33 -6.03 -24.75 -3.51
N ARG A 34 -5.91 -24.65 -2.18
CA ARG A 34 -6.91 -25.18 -1.22
C ARG A 34 -8.28 -24.52 -1.34
N LEU A 35 -8.31 -23.27 -1.75
CA LEU A 35 -9.55 -22.52 -1.95
C LEU A 35 -10.14 -22.67 -3.35
N GLY A 36 -9.52 -23.43 -4.26
CA GLY A 36 -9.89 -23.50 -5.67
C GLY A 36 -9.80 -22.13 -6.35
N GLY A 37 -8.87 -21.31 -5.91
CA GLY A 37 -8.67 -19.94 -6.36
C GLY A 37 -7.53 -19.82 -7.39
N LYS A 38 -7.26 -18.59 -7.78
CA LYS A 38 -6.20 -18.20 -8.71
C LYS A 38 -5.06 -17.53 -7.96
N LEU A 39 -3.82 -17.82 -8.37
CA LEU A 39 -2.65 -17.07 -7.94
C LEU A 39 -2.20 -16.12 -9.04
N LEU A 40 -2.07 -14.85 -8.71
CA LEU A 40 -1.41 -13.85 -9.55
C LEU A 40 0.03 -13.66 -9.08
N LEU A 41 0.94 -13.42 -10.02
CA LEU A 41 2.25 -12.85 -9.73
C LEU A 41 2.23 -11.37 -10.15
N ARG A 42 2.67 -10.50 -9.24
CA ARG A 42 2.89 -9.08 -9.52
C ARG A 42 4.30 -8.68 -9.12
N ILE A 43 4.98 -7.95 -9.97
CA ILE A 43 6.30 -7.40 -9.68
C ILE A 43 6.11 -5.98 -9.15
N GLU A 44 6.52 -5.75 -7.90
CA GLU A 44 6.41 -4.44 -7.24
C GLU A 44 7.74 -3.68 -7.41
N ASP A 45 7.91 -3.08 -8.57
CA ASP A 45 9.13 -2.43 -9.07
C ASP A 45 8.99 -0.91 -9.23
N ILE A 46 8.18 -0.26 -8.38
CA ILE A 46 8.01 1.21 -8.40
C ILE A 46 9.31 1.99 -8.11
N ASP A 47 10.26 1.38 -7.42
CA ASP A 47 11.56 1.96 -7.07
C ASP A 47 12.63 1.43 -8.03
N LEU A 48 12.71 2.05 -9.22
CA LEU A 48 13.60 1.62 -10.31
C LEU A 48 15.08 1.69 -9.94
N ASP A 49 15.49 2.55 -8.99
CA ASP A 49 16.87 2.63 -8.53
C ASP A 49 17.29 1.38 -7.74
N ARG A 50 16.35 0.73 -7.08
CA ARG A 50 16.58 -0.47 -6.24
C ARG A 50 16.20 -1.75 -6.95
N CYS A 51 15.25 -1.71 -7.87
CA CYS A 51 14.79 -2.87 -8.62
C CYS A 51 15.68 -3.08 -9.85
N ARG A 52 16.15 -4.30 -10.05
CA ARG A 52 17.05 -4.64 -11.14
C ARG A 52 16.53 -5.80 -11.96
N PRO A 53 16.66 -5.75 -13.31
CA PRO A 53 16.19 -6.84 -14.19
C PRO A 53 16.77 -8.21 -13.83
N GLU A 54 18.05 -8.27 -13.43
CA GLU A 54 18.69 -9.53 -13.03
C GLU A 54 18.04 -10.17 -11.79
N TYR A 55 17.50 -9.35 -10.88
CA TYR A 55 16.77 -9.87 -9.72
C TYR A 55 15.38 -10.37 -10.09
N GLU A 56 14.71 -9.73 -11.05
CA GLU A 56 13.44 -10.24 -11.57
C GLU A 56 13.63 -11.60 -12.27
N VAL A 57 14.65 -11.71 -13.12
CA VAL A 57 14.97 -12.98 -13.79
C VAL A 57 15.26 -14.08 -12.77
N ALA A 58 16.08 -13.78 -11.76
CA ALA A 58 16.39 -14.73 -10.70
C ALA A 58 15.13 -15.11 -9.89
N LEU A 59 14.29 -14.16 -9.56
CA LEU A 59 13.02 -14.35 -8.85
C LEU A 59 12.10 -15.31 -9.61
N LEU A 60 11.93 -15.10 -10.91
CA LEU A 60 11.08 -15.97 -11.75
C LEU A 60 11.65 -17.40 -11.81
N ALA A 61 12.97 -17.54 -11.93
CA ALA A 61 13.65 -18.84 -11.93
C ALA A 61 13.50 -19.55 -10.58
N ASP A 62 13.64 -18.82 -9.47
CA ASP A 62 13.47 -19.37 -8.12
C ASP A 62 12.02 -19.85 -7.87
N LEU A 63 11.01 -19.10 -8.35
CA LEU A 63 9.61 -19.49 -8.24
C LEU A 63 9.28 -20.73 -9.10
N ASP A 64 9.86 -20.83 -10.29
CA ASP A 64 9.72 -21.98 -11.16
C ASP A 64 10.40 -23.21 -10.54
N TRP A 65 11.60 -23.05 -9.98
CA TRP A 65 12.30 -24.11 -9.25
C TRP A 65 11.50 -24.62 -8.04
N LEU A 66 10.75 -23.73 -7.35
CA LEU A 66 9.83 -24.11 -6.27
C LEU A 66 8.55 -24.81 -6.77
N GLY A 67 8.38 -24.97 -8.08
CA GLY A 67 7.21 -25.59 -8.69
C GLY A 67 5.94 -24.75 -8.62
N LEU A 68 6.07 -23.43 -8.50
CA LEU A 68 4.94 -22.53 -8.43
C LEU A 68 4.42 -22.15 -9.81
N THR A 69 3.11 -22.11 -9.94
CA THR A 69 2.41 -21.66 -11.16
C THR A 69 1.49 -20.50 -10.83
N TRP A 70 1.35 -19.56 -11.78
CA TRP A 70 0.52 -18.37 -11.62
C TRP A 70 -0.15 -17.97 -12.92
N GLU A 71 -1.22 -17.17 -12.82
CA GLU A 71 -1.95 -16.63 -13.97
C GLU A 71 -1.09 -15.62 -14.74
N ARG A 72 -1.30 -15.59 -16.05
CA ARG A 72 -0.64 -14.63 -16.95
C ARG A 72 -1.65 -13.58 -17.43
N PRO A 73 -1.22 -12.37 -17.81
CA PRO A 73 0.15 -11.84 -17.78
C PRO A 73 0.60 -11.45 -16.36
N VAL A 74 1.92 -11.40 -16.13
CA VAL A 74 2.50 -10.83 -14.91
C VAL A 74 2.41 -9.31 -14.99
N ARG A 75 1.81 -8.68 -14.00
CA ARG A 75 1.74 -7.21 -13.90
C ARG A 75 3.02 -6.67 -13.25
N ARG A 76 3.65 -5.67 -13.88
CA ARG A 76 4.75 -4.88 -13.33
C ARG A 76 4.23 -3.49 -12.97
N GLN A 77 4.49 -3.05 -11.75
CA GLN A 77 3.97 -1.74 -11.30
C GLN A 77 4.57 -0.59 -12.10
N SER A 78 5.83 -0.68 -12.48
CA SER A 78 6.51 0.34 -13.29
C SER A 78 5.86 0.59 -14.66
N GLU A 79 5.22 -0.42 -15.25
CA GLU A 79 4.51 -0.33 -16.52
C GLU A 79 3.10 0.29 -16.39
N HIS A 80 2.64 0.54 -15.15
CA HIS A 80 1.27 0.96 -14.84
C HIS A 80 1.20 2.15 -13.86
N MET A 81 2.18 3.03 -13.92
CA MET A 81 2.24 4.21 -13.04
C MET A 81 1.06 5.17 -13.25
N ASP A 82 0.47 5.18 -14.44
CA ASP A 82 -0.70 6.01 -14.76
C ASP A 82 -1.93 5.60 -13.95
N ASP A 83 -2.10 4.33 -13.62
CA ASP A 83 -3.18 3.86 -12.75
C ASP A 83 -3.05 4.48 -11.34
N CYS A 84 -1.82 4.53 -10.82
CA CYS A 84 -1.54 5.19 -9.53
C CYS A 84 -1.75 6.70 -9.61
N ALA A 85 -1.34 7.33 -10.71
CA ALA A 85 -1.53 8.76 -10.92
C ALA A 85 -3.03 9.13 -10.99
N ALA A 86 -3.83 8.36 -11.71
CA ALA A 86 -5.28 8.54 -11.77
C ALA A 86 -5.94 8.37 -10.38
N ALA A 87 -5.48 7.38 -9.63
CA ALA A 87 -5.93 7.14 -8.27
C ALA A 87 -5.62 8.31 -7.34
N LEU A 88 -4.40 8.83 -7.41
CA LEU A 88 -3.97 9.97 -6.61
C LEU A 88 -4.73 11.24 -6.99
N ALA A 89 -5.00 11.45 -8.29
CA ALA A 89 -5.78 12.59 -8.77
C ALA A 89 -7.19 12.61 -8.16
N ARG A 90 -7.89 11.46 -8.14
CA ARG A 90 -9.21 11.36 -7.52
C ARG A 90 -9.18 11.67 -6.02
N LEU A 91 -8.21 11.12 -5.28
CA LEU A 91 -8.04 11.44 -3.86
C LEU A 91 -7.80 12.94 -3.63
N ASN A 92 -7.07 13.59 -4.53
CA ASN A 92 -6.80 15.01 -4.48
C ASN A 92 -8.05 15.86 -4.80
N GLU A 93 -8.83 15.49 -5.81
CA GLU A 93 -10.12 16.11 -6.15
C GLU A 93 -11.11 16.07 -4.96
N GLU A 94 -11.10 14.93 -4.23
CA GLU A 94 -11.89 14.76 -3.01
C GLU A 94 -11.30 15.48 -1.78
N LYS A 95 -10.19 16.21 -1.95
CA LYS A 95 -9.47 16.94 -0.89
C LYS A 95 -9.01 16.05 0.28
N LEU A 96 -8.75 14.77 -0.01
CA LEU A 96 -8.26 13.79 0.95
C LEU A 96 -6.73 13.73 1.04
N THR A 97 -6.03 14.54 0.24
CA THR A 97 -4.58 14.60 0.22
C THR A 97 -4.06 16.03 0.36
N TYR A 98 -2.81 16.14 0.72
CA TYR A 98 -2.11 17.42 0.78
C TYR A 98 -0.60 17.26 0.50
N PRO A 99 0.07 18.32 -0.02
CA PRO A 99 1.52 18.30 -0.23
C PRO A 99 2.27 18.44 1.10
N CYS A 100 3.29 17.61 1.28
CA CYS A 100 4.18 17.66 2.44
C CYS A 100 5.60 17.99 1.97
N PHE A 101 6.10 19.15 2.36
CA PHE A 101 7.42 19.65 1.99
C PHE A 101 8.52 19.23 2.98
N CYS A 102 8.17 18.73 4.17
CA CYS A 102 9.11 18.33 5.21
C CYS A 102 10.14 17.32 4.70
N THR A 103 11.37 17.47 5.18
CA THR A 103 12.41 16.45 5.08
C THR A 103 12.27 15.44 6.22
N ARG A 104 12.89 14.26 6.08
CA ARG A 104 12.95 13.26 7.18
C ARG A 104 13.59 13.84 8.44
N LYS A 105 14.64 14.66 8.27
CA LYS A 105 15.33 15.30 9.39
C LYS A 105 14.42 16.28 10.15
N GLN A 106 13.66 17.10 9.42
CA GLN A 106 12.68 18.02 10.03
C GLN A 106 11.61 17.26 10.81
N ILE A 107 11.02 16.23 10.22
CA ILE A 107 10.02 15.38 10.89
C ILE A 107 10.60 14.79 12.19
N ALA A 108 11.82 14.22 12.13
CA ALA A 108 12.47 13.66 13.30
C ALA A 108 12.75 14.71 14.39
N SER A 109 13.16 15.93 13.99
CA SER A 109 13.39 17.04 14.92
C SER A 109 12.10 17.50 15.60
N GLU A 110 11.01 17.63 14.86
CA GLU A 110 9.71 18.02 15.41
C GLU A 110 9.17 16.97 16.40
N ILE A 111 9.32 15.69 16.06
CA ILE A 111 8.96 14.58 16.96
C ILE A 111 9.77 14.62 18.25
N ALA A 112 11.08 14.85 18.15
CA ALA A 112 11.96 14.92 19.31
C ALA A 112 11.68 16.13 20.22
N ALA A 113 11.20 17.24 19.63
CA ALA A 113 10.85 18.45 20.36
C ALA A 113 9.44 18.38 21.01
N ALA A 114 8.60 17.45 20.59
CA ALA A 114 7.25 17.31 21.13
C ALA A 114 7.29 16.61 22.49
N ALA A 115 6.69 17.20 23.52
CA ALA A 115 6.60 16.63 24.86
C ALA A 115 5.85 15.27 24.91
N SER A 116 4.94 15.05 23.95
CA SER A 116 4.25 13.79 23.72
C SER A 116 3.97 13.64 22.22
N ALA A 117 4.90 13.00 21.49
CA ALA A 117 4.63 12.66 20.11
C ALA A 117 3.68 11.43 20.05
N PRO A 118 2.60 11.47 19.26
CA PRO A 118 1.76 10.30 19.10
C PRO A 118 2.57 9.18 18.41
N HIS A 119 2.48 7.97 18.97
CA HIS A 119 3.15 6.80 18.45
C HIS A 119 2.15 5.89 17.74
N GLY A 120 2.55 5.42 16.56
CA GLY A 120 1.88 4.37 15.81
C GLY A 120 2.62 3.04 15.92
N PRO A 121 2.15 2.01 15.23
CA PRO A 121 2.76 0.68 15.26
C PRO A 121 4.20 0.65 14.72
N ASP A 122 4.53 1.56 13.81
CA ASP A 122 5.85 1.66 13.17
C ASP A 122 6.73 2.77 13.76
N GLY A 123 6.35 3.30 14.92
CA GLY A 123 7.05 4.38 15.61
C GLY A 123 6.28 5.69 15.68
N ALA A 124 6.98 6.80 15.81
CA ALA A 124 6.34 8.10 15.95
C ALA A 124 5.63 8.53 14.65
N LEU A 125 4.40 9.02 14.80
CA LEU A 125 3.58 9.47 13.69
C LEU A 125 4.04 10.83 13.16
N TYR A 126 3.77 11.08 11.89
CA TYR A 126 3.99 12.39 11.29
C TYR A 126 3.15 13.47 12.00
N PRO A 127 3.75 14.58 12.45
CA PRO A 127 3.06 15.59 13.27
C PRO A 127 1.94 16.36 12.54
N GLY A 128 1.90 16.29 11.22
CA GLY A 128 0.88 17.01 10.43
C GLY A 128 1.26 18.44 10.07
N THR A 129 2.52 18.83 10.21
CA THR A 129 3.02 20.20 9.98
C THR A 129 2.51 20.83 8.69
N CYS A 130 2.60 20.13 7.54
CA CYS A 130 2.12 20.64 6.26
C CYS A 130 0.61 20.50 6.06
N ARG A 131 -0.11 19.82 6.94
CA ARG A 131 -1.57 19.67 6.82
C ARG A 131 -2.27 21.01 7.02
N ASN A 132 -1.75 21.85 7.89
CA ASN A 132 -2.35 23.12 8.29
C ASN A 132 -1.91 24.31 7.44
N LEU A 133 -1.04 24.09 6.43
CA LEU A 133 -0.68 25.15 5.50
C LEU A 133 -1.93 25.64 4.72
N THR A 134 -2.02 26.93 4.50
CA THR A 134 -3.03 27.51 3.61
C THR A 134 -2.78 27.14 2.15
N ASP A 135 -3.76 27.32 1.31
CA ASP A 135 -3.60 27.02 -0.13
C ASP A 135 -2.57 27.97 -0.78
N ASP A 136 -2.50 29.22 -0.34
CA ASP A 136 -1.51 30.22 -0.83
C ASP A 136 -0.09 29.80 -0.41
N GLU A 137 0.12 29.35 0.83
CA GLU A 137 1.41 28.86 1.29
C GLU A 137 1.85 27.61 0.51
N ARG A 138 0.93 26.69 0.24
CA ARG A 138 1.20 25.50 -0.57
C ARG A 138 1.57 25.88 -2.00
N GLN A 139 0.83 26.82 -2.57
CA GLN A 139 1.06 27.29 -3.93
C GLN A 139 2.42 28.00 -4.04
N GLY A 140 2.70 28.95 -3.15
CA GLY A 140 3.98 29.66 -3.13
C GLY A 140 5.19 28.73 -3.01
N ARG A 141 5.09 27.69 -2.18
CA ARG A 141 6.16 26.68 -2.05
C ARG A 141 6.33 25.82 -3.30
N ARG A 142 5.22 25.46 -3.99
CA ARG A 142 5.27 24.76 -5.28
C ARG A 142 5.90 25.63 -6.37
N GLU A 143 5.52 26.88 -6.47
CA GLU A 143 6.05 27.85 -7.43
C GLU A 143 7.54 28.13 -7.16
N GLY A 144 7.94 28.09 -5.88
CA GLY A 144 9.34 28.14 -5.46
C GLY A 144 10.14 26.87 -5.77
N GLY A 145 9.54 25.87 -6.41
CA GLY A 145 10.21 24.62 -6.83
C GLY A 145 10.54 23.67 -5.69
N GLU A 146 9.94 23.82 -4.49
CA GLU A 146 10.18 22.91 -3.39
C GLU A 146 9.65 21.50 -3.70
N ALA A 147 10.50 20.50 -3.59
CA ALA A 147 10.08 19.09 -3.74
C ALA A 147 9.15 18.68 -2.59
N TYR A 148 8.04 18.03 -2.93
CA TYR A 148 7.05 17.60 -1.95
C TYR A 148 6.59 16.15 -2.18
N ALA A 149 6.23 15.51 -1.08
CA ALA A 149 5.49 14.25 -1.07
C ALA A 149 3.99 14.55 -0.98
N ILE A 150 3.14 13.63 -1.40
CA ILE A 150 1.70 13.72 -1.16
C ILE A 150 1.33 12.78 -0.01
N ARG A 151 0.62 13.32 0.99
CA ARG A 151 0.13 12.54 2.13
C ARG A 151 -1.39 12.43 2.12
N LEU A 152 -1.89 11.31 2.63
CA LEU A 152 -3.30 11.13 2.97
C LEU A 152 -3.62 11.97 4.22
N ASP A 153 -4.69 12.76 4.19
CA ASP A 153 -5.29 13.38 5.37
C ASP A 153 -6.18 12.32 6.06
N CYS A 154 -5.60 11.60 7.01
CA CYS A 154 -6.30 10.50 7.68
C CYS A 154 -7.53 10.95 8.45
N ALA A 155 -7.53 12.17 8.99
CA ALA A 155 -8.68 12.71 9.70
C ALA A 155 -9.85 12.98 8.75
N LYS A 156 -9.59 13.50 7.55
CA LYS A 156 -10.63 13.66 6.51
C LYS A 156 -11.06 12.31 5.95
N ALA A 157 -10.12 11.41 5.68
CA ALA A 157 -10.44 10.07 5.21
C ALA A 157 -11.38 9.35 6.19
N ARG A 158 -11.09 9.41 7.50
CA ARG A 158 -11.96 8.83 8.55
C ARG A 158 -13.41 9.31 8.47
N LYS A 159 -13.63 10.60 8.19
CA LYS A 159 -14.99 11.17 8.08
C LYS A 159 -15.77 10.64 6.87
N ARG A 160 -15.08 10.08 5.86
CA ARG A 160 -15.70 9.49 4.68
C ARG A 160 -15.99 7.99 4.83
N LEU A 161 -15.39 7.35 5.84
CA LEU A 161 -15.58 5.93 6.08
C LEU A 161 -16.94 5.64 6.72
N SER A 162 -17.61 4.59 6.25
CA SER A 162 -18.84 4.13 6.90
C SER A 162 -18.57 3.67 8.32
N PRO A 163 -19.47 3.98 9.28
CA PRO A 163 -19.37 3.44 10.62
C PRO A 163 -19.32 1.91 10.59
N GLY A 164 -18.41 1.32 11.36
CA GLY A 164 -18.26 -0.13 11.45
C GLY A 164 -17.52 -0.79 10.28
N LEU A 165 -16.96 0.01 9.35
CA LEU A 165 -16.13 -0.55 8.29
C LEU A 165 -15.01 -1.40 8.89
N SER A 166 -14.82 -2.58 8.34
CA SER A 166 -13.94 -3.60 8.90
C SER A 166 -13.30 -4.42 7.79
N TRP A 167 -12.34 -5.24 8.18
CA TRP A 167 -11.76 -6.30 7.39
C TRP A 167 -11.60 -7.55 8.26
N TYR A 168 -11.37 -8.70 7.69
CA TYR A 168 -11.29 -9.95 8.41
C TYR A 168 -9.88 -10.54 8.33
N ASP A 169 -9.27 -10.81 9.46
CA ASP A 169 -8.02 -11.58 9.58
C ASP A 169 -8.36 -13.02 9.99
N ARG A 170 -7.78 -14.00 9.30
CA ARG A 170 -8.09 -15.41 9.56
C ARG A 170 -7.73 -15.85 10.98
N SER A 171 -6.68 -15.28 11.56
CA SER A 171 -6.19 -15.65 12.89
C SER A 171 -6.75 -14.75 14.01
N ARG A 172 -7.09 -13.49 13.69
CA ARG A 172 -7.51 -12.47 14.66
C ARG A 172 -9.00 -12.11 14.57
N GLY A 173 -9.71 -12.68 13.60
CA GLY A 173 -11.13 -12.39 13.37
C GLY A 173 -11.38 -11.01 12.77
N LYS A 174 -12.57 -10.47 13.04
CA LYS A 174 -13.01 -9.16 12.53
C LYS A 174 -12.17 -8.03 13.13
N GLN A 175 -11.59 -7.21 12.28
CA GLN A 175 -10.79 -6.04 12.64
C GLN A 175 -11.56 -4.78 12.25
N LEU A 176 -11.93 -3.96 13.22
CA LEU A 176 -12.51 -2.64 12.93
C LEU A 176 -11.44 -1.74 12.31
N LEU A 177 -11.84 -1.00 11.28
CA LEU A 177 -10.92 -0.09 10.62
C LEU A 177 -10.53 1.08 11.54
N ASN A 178 -9.22 1.29 11.67
CA ASN A 178 -8.65 2.47 12.30
C ASN A 178 -7.80 3.22 11.26
N ALA A 179 -8.37 4.23 10.63
CA ALA A 179 -7.70 4.99 9.58
C ALA A 179 -6.53 5.85 10.09
N GLU A 180 -6.53 6.19 11.39
CA GLU A 180 -5.57 7.11 11.99
C GLU A 180 -4.35 6.38 12.58
N LEU A 181 -4.34 5.05 12.58
CA LEU A 181 -3.34 4.23 13.26
C LEU A 181 -1.90 4.50 12.78
N HIS A 182 -1.72 4.81 11.49
CA HIS A 182 -0.42 5.19 10.91
C HIS A 182 -0.24 6.69 10.72
N GLY A 183 -1.20 7.50 11.15
CA GLY A 183 -1.22 8.93 10.85
C GLY A 183 -1.29 9.19 9.33
N ASP A 184 -0.84 10.37 8.91
CA ASP A 184 -0.89 10.79 7.52
C ASP A 184 0.22 10.13 6.69
N VAL A 185 -0.09 8.97 6.13
CA VAL A 185 0.86 8.19 5.31
C VAL A 185 1.19 8.87 3.99
N VAL A 186 2.37 8.58 3.47
CA VAL A 186 2.80 9.04 2.14
C VAL A 186 2.14 8.17 1.06
N LEU A 187 1.39 8.80 0.16
CA LEU A 187 0.80 8.16 -1.03
C LEU A 187 1.63 8.40 -2.29
N ALA A 188 2.39 9.51 -2.35
CA ALA A 188 3.39 9.73 -3.40
C ALA A 188 4.65 10.33 -2.80
N ARG A 189 5.78 9.74 -3.11
CA ARG A 189 7.11 10.18 -2.66
C ARG A 189 7.56 11.39 -3.49
N LYS A 190 8.60 12.11 -3.03
CA LYS A 190 9.18 13.25 -3.75
C LYS A 190 9.89 12.83 -5.05
N ASP A 191 10.50 11.67 -5.03
CA ASP A 191 11.30 11.05 -6.10
C ASP A 191 10.47 10.11 -6.99
N ILE A 192 9.58 9.33 -6.37
CA ILE A 192 8.69 8.38 -7.03
C ILE A 192 7.26 8.88 -6.83
N ARG A 193 6.53 9.15 -7.91
CA ARG A 193 5.18 9.75 -7.87
C ARG A 193 4.09 8.78 -7.37
N THR A 194 4.49 7.77 -6.64
CA THR A 194 3.62 6.82 -5.94
C THR A 194 4.29 6.32 -4.65
N SER A 195 3.65 5.40 -3.95
CA SER A 195 4.19 4.70 -2.79
C SER A 195 3.65 3.28 -2.73
N TYR A 196 4.26 2.44 -1.92
CA TYR A 196 3.76 1.08 -1.66
C TYR A 196 2.27 1.07 -1.28
N HIS A 197 1.85 1.95 -0.37
CA HIS A 197 0.45 1.98 0.09
C HIS A 197 -0.55 2.28 -1.03
N LEU A 198 -0.21 3.18 -1.94
CA LEU A 198 -1.08 3.52 -3.06
C LEU A 198 -1.05 2.41 -4.11
N ALA A 199 0.16 2.03 -4.56
CA ALA A 199 0.33 1.08 -5.66
C ALA A 199 -0.30 -0.28 -5.36
N VAL A 200 -0.03 -0.87 -4.17
CA VAL A 200 -0.61 -2.16 -3.80
C VAL A 200 -2.14 -2.11 -3.72
N THR A 201 -2.71 -1.00 -3.25
CA THR A 201 -4.16 -0.86 -3.12
C THR A 201 -4.84 -0.73 -4.48
N VAL A 202 -4.26 0.05 -5.38
CA VAL A 202 -4.74 0.23 -6.75
C VAL A 202 -4.68 -1.08 -7.52
N ASP A 203 -3.53 -1.76 -7.48
CA ASP A 203 -3.34 -3.01 -8.20
C ASP A 203 -4.20 -4.16 -7.66
N ASP A 204 -4.33 -4.29 -6.34
CA ASP A 204 -5.19 -5.31 -5.73
C ASP A 204 -6.65 -5.14 -6.21
N ALA A 205 -7.11 -3.88 -6.35
CA ALA A 205 -8.45 -3.61 -6.87
C ALA A 205 -8.58 -3.89 -8.37
N LEU A 206 -7.63 -3.40 -9.19
CA LEU A 206 -7.66 -3.61 -10.64
C LEU A 206 -7.54 -5.08 -11.04
N GLN A 207 -6.76 -5.85 -10.29
CA GLN A 207 -6.59 -7.29 -10.49
C GLN A 207 -7.70 -8.13 -9.83
N GLY A 208 -8.65 -7.51 -9.15
CA GLY A 208 -9.75 -8.20 -8.48
C GLY A 208 -9.32 -9.12 -7.35
N VAL A 209 -8.23 -8.78 -6.64
CA VAL A 209 -7.71 -9.57 -5.53
C VAL A 209 -8.73 -9.62 -4.40
N THR A 210 -9.14 -10.83 -4.01
CA THR A 210 -10.16 -11.05 -2.97
C THR A 210 -9.57 -11.55 -1.65
N ARG A 211 -8.35 -12.09 -1.69
CA ARG A 211 -7.65 -12.61 -0.51
C ARG A 211 -6.20 -12.16 -0.55
N VAL A 212 -5.71 -11.68 0.58
CA VAL A 212 -4.35 -11.17 0.72
C VAL A 212 -3.60 -12.02 1.74
N THR A 213 -2.45 -12.55 1.37
CA THR A 213 -1.45 -13.10 2.29
C THR A 213 -0.34 -12.07 2.47
N ARG A 214 0.16 -11.91 3.68
CA ARG A 214 1.27 -11.00 3.99
C ARG A 214 1.92 -11.34 5.32
N GLY A 215 3.14 -10.88 5.54
CA GLY A 215 3.83 -10.98 6.81
C GLY A 215 3.11 -10.21 7.93
N GLN A 216 3.37 -10.58 9.17
CA GLN A 216 2.78 -9.93 10.34
C GLN A 216 3.19 -8.46 10.47
N ASP A 217 4.38 -8.11 10.01
CA ASP A 217 4.91 -6.75 9.91
C ASP A 217 3.99 -5.81 9.11
N LEU A 218 3.31 -6.35 8.09
CA LEU A 218 2.36 -5.59 7.27
C LEU A 218 0.91 -5.68 7.74
N PHE A 219 0.64 -6.34 8.89
CA PHE A 219 -0.72 -6.50 9.41
C PHE A 219 -1.41 -5.14 9.59
N VAL A 220 -0.74 -4.21 10.22
CA VAL A 220 -1.28 -2.88 10.53
C VAL A 220 -1.50 -2.04 9.27
N SER A 221 -0.65 -2.20 8.25
CA SER A 221 -0.81 -1.54 6.94
C SER A 221 -2.13 -1.88 6.26
N SER A 222 -2.80 -2.98 6.65
CA SER A 222 -4.13 -3.34 6.15
C SER A 222 -5.18 -2.28 6.45
N HIS A 223 -5.04 -1.54 7.55
CA HIS A 223 -5.93 -0.42 7.88
C HIS A 223 -5.80 0.72 6.86
N VAL A 224 -4.57 1.05 6.46
CA VAL A 224 -4.30 2.07 5.43
C VAL A 224 -4.86 1.61 4.09
N HIS A 225 -4.53 0.38 3.66
CA HIS A 225 -4.96 -0.16 2.37
C HIS A 225 -6.50 -0.21 2.27
N ARG A 226 -7.18 -0.67 3.34
CA ARG A 226 -8.63 -0.71 3.37
C ARG A 226 -9.25 0.69 3.37
N SER A 227 -8.64 1.66 4.06
CA SER A 227 -9.06 3.06 4.06
C SER A 227 -8.96 3.67 2.66
N VAL A 228 -7.80 3.54 2.01
CA VAL A 228 -7.56 4.04 0.65
C VAL A 228 -8.48 3.36 -0.35
N SER A 229 -8.63 2.03 -0.29
CA SER A 229 -9.53 1.27 -1.16
C SER A 229 -10.97 1.78 -1.06
N TYR A 230 -11.47 1.99 0.15
CA TYR A 230 -12.84 2.44 0.37
C TYR A 230 -13.08 3.87 -0.12
N THR A 231 -12.16 4.79 0.17
CA THR A 231 -12.31 6.21 -0.19
C THR A 231 -12.11 6.45 -1.67
N HIS A 232 -11.28 5.67 -2.34
CA HIS A 232 -10.87 5.91 -3.71
C HIS A 232 -11.59 5.06 -4.74
N LEU A 233 -11.79 3.78 -4.44
CA LEU A 233 -12.21 2.84 -5.49
C LEU A 233 -13.72 2.68 -5.55
N ARG A 234 -14.50 3.11 -4.52
CA ARG A 234 -15.93 2.79 -4.36
C ARG A 234 -16.29 1.43 -4.97
N ALA A 235 -15.27 0.65 -5.22
CA ALA A 235 -15.30 -0.56 -5.98
C ALA A 235 -15.50 -1.70 -5.02
N HIS A 236 -16.61 -2.31 -5.14
CA HIS A 236 -16.93 -3.63 -4.65
C HIS A 236 -16.76 -3.79 -3.14
N GLU A 237 -17.90 -3.93 -2.49
CA GLU A 237 -18.04 -4.61 -1.20
C GLU A 237 -17.44 -6.02 -1.29
N THR A 238 -16.11 -6.09 -1.42
CA THR A 238 -15.40 -7.32 -1.15
C THR A 238 -15.24 -7.41 0.34
N ASP A 239 -16.18 -8.09 0.96
CA ASP A 239 -16.26 -8.42 2.39
C ASP A 239 -15.08 -9.24 2.91
N SER A 240 -13.95 -9.28 2.22
CA SER A 240 -12.91 -10.25 2.57
C SER A 240 -11.51 -9.83 2.17
N TYR A 241 -10.89 -8.99 2.96
CA TYR A 241 -9.44 -9.07 3.09
C TYR A 241 -9.11 -10.16 4.11
N LEU A 242 -8.75 -11.35 3.63
CA LEU A 242 -8.21 -12.40 4.48
C LEU A 242 -6.70 -12.19 4.54
N VAL A 243 -6.21 -11.66 5.64
CA VAL A 243 -4.79 -11.67 5.94
C VAL A 243 -4.49 -13.02 6.58
N CYS A 244 -3.70 -13.84 5.91
CA CYS A 244 -3.16 -15.09 6.45
C CYS A 244 -1.70 -14.85 6.80
N ARG A 245 -1.29 -15.29 7.98
CA ARG A 245 0.10 -15.39 8.40
C ARG A 245 0.76 -16.61 7.79
#